data_c98a9f85eda836d374e9e08fde0a7842
#
_entry.id   c98a9f85eda836d374e9e08fde0a7842
#
_cell.length_a   1.000
_cell.length_b   1.000
_cell.length_c   1.000
_cell.angle_alpha   90.00
_cell.angle_beta   90.00
_cell.angle_gamma   90.00
#
_symmetry.space_group_name_H-M   'P 1'
#
loop_
_entity.id
_entity.type
_entity.pdbx_description
1 polymer ?
#
loop_
_entity_poly.entity_id
_entity_poly.type
_entity_poly.pdbx_seq_one_letter_code
_entity_poly.pdbx_strand_id
1 'polypeptide(L)'
;KRGFTMYVWLALVITLAIVIGAKVFVGKWPVLRQRFGIQSPTEYLKTRFGQPAQLTIAISGVIMKLLDIAAKWAAIGILLHGFTGIPVWAGVVVSGLVSMIYITIGGLWADLVTDFVQFIVQLGAGIVIAVGVGTALSERGLSYLTMWGELNTIQPGFSNPFNGDYTMLWCVLYLFAKTFEYNGGNWNLAARFISTANASEARKAAVLSATMYLLWPLLIFAPMWAARLLFPNLADPASELYPLLTQTYVPTGMVGLVLAAMFAATMGMTVSDINTLSAVTQRDIAPAFSARFRSMIEQPRTSLRIARVITVCFTVITIVIGLNANSFGGVLSLVISWFGAMVGVTGVPLLLGLFRTFRHTDGRVTIGSVVCGFLAFALTKLLPDFPSDWEVATPLIVCAAVFILGGLVNRALGRDVRTDADALLTTLAEPDRVDVLTP
;
A
#
# COMPACT_ATOMS: atom_id res chain seq x y z
N LYS A 1 22.73 1.39 6.35
CA LYS A 1 23.15 2.60 5.60
C LYS A 1 22.40 3.87 6.04
N ARG A 2 21.11 3.79 6.45
CA ARG A 2 20.22 4.94 6.64
C ARG A 2 19.92 5.29 8.10
N GLY A 3 20.32 4.46 9.06
CA GLY A 3 20.18 4.72 10.48
C GLY A 3 18.76 4.99 10.95
N PHE A 4 18.64 5.92 11.92
CA PHE A 4 17.36 6.30 12.54
C PHE A 4 16.39 6.99 11.58
N THR A 5 16.88 7.61 10.51
CA THR A 5 16.06 8.21 9.46
C THR A 5 15.01 7.24 8.90
N MET A 6 15.35 5.94 8.79
CA MET A 6 14.38 4.91 8.36
C MET A 6 13.13 4.87 9.25
N TYR A 7 13.30 5.00 10.57
CA TYR A 7 12.18 5.02 11.50
C TYR A 7 11.35 6.29 11.36
N VAL A 8 12.01 7.44 11.16
CA VAL A 8 11.31 8.72 11.01
C VAL A 8 10.31 8.66 9.85
N TRP A 9 10.70 8.24 8.69
CA TRP A 9 9.82 8.27 7.54
C TRP A 9 8.93 7.02 7.40
N LEU A 10 9.37 5.83 7.82
CA LEU A 10 8.50 4.64 7.77
C LEU A 10 7.54 4.52 8.97
N ALA A 11 7.86 5.10 10.11
CA ALA A 11 7.00 5.04 11.28
C ALA A 11 6.31 6.37 11.56
N LEU A 12 7.07 7.42 11.87
CA LEU A 12 6.48 8.70 12.30
C LEU A 12 5.67 9.37 11.19
N VAL A 13 6.21 9.45 9.98
CA VAL A 13 5.53 10.09 8.84
C VAL A 13 4.27 9.31 8.46
N ILE A 14 4.34 7.97 8.39
CA ILE A 14 3.16 7.15 8.05
C ILE A 14 2.11 7.23 9.15
N THR A 15 2.51 7.17 10.42
CA THR A 15 1.59 7.34 11.56
C THR A 15 0.84 8.67 11.46
N LEU A 16 1.56 9.76 11.21
CA LEU A 16 0.95 11.09 11.04
C LEU A 16 0.00 11.13 9.83
N ALA A 17 0.39 10.53 8.72
CA ALA A 17 -0.42 10.41 7.51
C ALA A 17 -1.76 9.69 7.77
N ILE A 18 -1.70 8.58 8.50
CA ILE A 18 -2.90 7.81 8.86
C ILE A 18 -3.79 8.62 9.82
N VAL A 19 -3.23 9.26 10.85
CA VAL A 19 -3.99 10.06 11.81
C VAL A 19 -4.69 11.25 11.15
N ILE A 20 -4.01 11.96 10.25
CA ILE A 20 -4.61 13.04 9.45
C ILE A 20 -5.78 12.49 8.63
N GLY A 21 -5.54 11.40 7.92
CA GLY A 21 -6.53 10.83 7.04
C GLY A 21 -7.69 10.14 7.75
N ALA A 22 -7.48 9.60 8.95
CA ALA A 22 -8.55 9.05 9.78
C ALA A 22 -9.65 10.09 10.07
N LYS A 23 -9.25 11.34 10.28
CA LYS A 23 -10.19 12.46 10.48
C LYS A 23 -10.85 12.93 9.18
N VAL A 24 -10.11 12.90 8.05
CA VAL A 24 -10.49 13.58 6.82
C VAL A 24 -11.16 12.63 5.81
N PHE A 25 -10.63 11.43 5.61
CA PHE A 25 -11.03 10.54 4.52
C PHE A 25 -11.78 9.29 4.99
N VAL A 26 -11.24 8.62 6.02
CA VAL A 26 -11.57 7.23 6.36
C VAL A 26 -13.05 7.02 6.64
N GLY A 27 -13.69 7.92 7.38
CA GLY A 27 -15.11 7.81 7.72
C GLY A 27 -16.07 7.86 6.53
N LYS A 28 -15.61 8.32 5.35
CA LYS A 28 -16.47 8.43 4.15
C LYS A 28 -16.64 7.07 3.43
N TRP A 29 -15.70 6.15 3.56
CA TRP A 29 -15.73 4.86 2.88
C TRP A 29 -16.88 3.94 3.31
N PRO A 30 -17.17 3.75 4.62
CA PRO A 30 -18.33 2.95 5.03
C PRO A 30 -19.66 3.53 4.57
N VAL A 31 -19.79 4.88 4.54
CA VAL A 31 -21.00 5.57 4.07
C VAL A 31 -21.29 5.27 2.61
N LEU A 32 -20.27 5.16 1.76
CA LEU A 32 -20.41 4.74 0.36
C LEU A 32 -21.08 3.37 0.25
N ARG A 33 -20.68 2.41 1.09
CA ARG A 33 -21.31 1.08 1.11
C ARG A 33 -22.74 1.13 1.66
N GLN A 34 -22.94 1.80 2.79
CA GLN A 34 -24.23 1.80 3.49
C GLN A 34 -25.33 2.51 2.70
N ARG A 35 -25.01 3.62 2.03
CA ARG A 35 -26.00 4.46 1.34
C ARG A 35 -26.07 4.19 -0.16
N PHE A 36 -25.00 3.75 -0.77
CA PHE A 36 -24.93 3.60 -2.24
C PHE A 36 -24.61 2.16 -2.68
N GLY A 37 -24.47 1.21 -1.73
CA GLY A 37 -24.20 -0.20 -2.03
C GLY A 37 -22.83 -0.46 -2.65
N ILE A 38 -21.89 0.49 -2.54
CA ILE A 38 -20.56 0.43 -3.15
C ILE A 38 -19.70 -0.61 -2.44
N GLN A 39 -19.06 -1.47 -3.22
CA GLN A 39 -18.21 -2.56 -2.73
C GLN A 39 -16.79 -2.53 -3.32
N SER A 40 -16.57 -1.76 -4.38
CA SER A 40 -15.26 -1.57 -4.99
C SER A 40 -14.76 -0.14 -4.75
N PRO A 41 -13.45 0.08 -4.53
CA PRO A 41 -12.89 1.42 -4.31
C PRO A 41 -13.18 2.41 -5.43
N THR A 42 -13.26 1.96 -6.68
CA THR A 42 -13.46 2.80 -7.86
C THR A 42 -14.92 2.91 -8.32
N GLU A 43 -15.84 2.14 -7.71
CA GLU A 43 -17.24 2.05 -8.14
C GLU A 43 -17.98 3.40 -8.03
N TYR A 44 -17.76 4.15 -6.96
CA TYR A 44 -18.41 5.45 -6.72
C TYR A 44 -18.01 6.53 -7.75
N LEU A 45 -16.84 6.37 -8.40
CA LEU A 45 -16.34 7.32 -9.39
C LEU A 45 -17.28 7.43 -10.60
N LYS A 46 -18.04 6.37 -10.91
CA LYS A 46 -19.07 6.39 -11.96
C LYS A 46 -20.16 7.41 -11.66
N THR A 47 -20.68 7.42 -10.46
CA THR A 47 -21.66 8.41 -10.00
C THR A 47 -21.05 9.79 -9.94
N ARG A 48 -19.81 9.88 -9.42
CA ARG A 48 -19.12 11.16 -9.17
C ARG A 48 -18.65 11.85 -10.45
N PHE A 49 -17.99 11.12 -11.37
CA PHE A 49 -17.31 11.69 -12.54
C PHE A 49 -17.83 11.12 -13.88
N GLY A 50 -18.65 10.09 -13.86
CA GLY A 50 -19.09 9.36 -15.02
C GLY A 50 -18.23 8.15 -15.36
N GLN A 51 -18.78 7.25 -16.16
CA GLN A 51 -18.17 5.97 -16.52
C GLN A 51 -16.80 6.10 -17.20
N PRO A 52 -16.53 7.05 -18.15
CA PRO A 52 -15.22 7.16 -18.77
C PRO A 52 -14.11 7.46 -17.78
N ALA A 53 -14.34 8.37 -16.82
CA ALA A 53 -13.35 8.70 -15.79
C ALA A 53 -13.13 7.53 -14.83
N GLN A 54 -14.19 6.83 -14.41
CA GLN A 54 -14.09 5.60 -13.61
C GLN A 54 -13.21 4.57 -14.32
N LEU A 55 -13.46 4.29 -15.60
CA LEU A 55 -12.69 3.29 -16.35
C LEU A 55 -11.23 3.69 -16.53
N THR A 56 -10.95 4.96 -16.80
CA THR A 56 -9.57 5.46 -16.89
C THR A 56 -8.82 5.18 -15.60
N ILE A 57 -9.39 5.49 -14.45
CA ILE A 57 -8.77 5.25 -13.15
C ILE A 57 -8.67 3.74 -12.85
N ALA A 58 -9.73 2.98 -13.09
CA ALA A 58 -9.77 1.55 -12.79
C ALA A 58 -8.75 0.77 -13.64
N ILE A 59 -8.69 1.00 -14.95
CA ILE A 59 -7.77 0.28 -15.85
C ILE A 59 -6.32 0.66 -15.56
N SER A 60 -6.01 1.95 -15.43
CA SER A 60 -4.65 2.40 -15.13
C SER A 60 -4.19 1.89 -13.78
N GLY A 61 -5.05 1.92 -12.77
CA GLY A 61 -4.72 1.43 -11.44
C GLY A 61 -4.53 -0.09 -11.41
N VAL A 62 -5.32 -0.88 -12.15
CA VAL A 62 -5.10 -2.33 -12.30
C VAL A 62 -3.72 -2.61 -12.89
N ILE A 63 -3.35 -1.94 -13.98
CA ILE A 63 -2.04 -2.13 -14.62
C ILE A 63 -0.91 -1.84 -13.63
N MET A 64 -0.98 -0.71 -12.91
CA MET A 64 0.06 -0.35 -11.94
C MET A 64 0.09 -1.30 -10.74
N LYS A 65 -1.07 -1.80 -10.30
CA LYS A 65 -1.13 -2.78 -9.19
C LYS A 65 -0.51 -4.13 -9.55
N LEU A 66 -0.53 -4.54 -10.81
CA LEU A 66 0.18 -5.74 -11.25
C LEU A 66 1.68 -5.65 -10.98
N LEU A 67 2.28 -4.46 -11.16
CA LEU A 67 3.70 -4.22 -10.88
C LEU A 67 4.00 -4.28 -9.38
N ASP A 68 3.14 -3.72 -8.53
CA ASP A 68 3.24 -3.80 -7.07
C ASP A 68 3.22 -5.24 -6.56
N ILE A 69 2.25 -6.03 -7.02
CA ILE A 69 2.11 -7.43 -6.63
C ILE A 69 3.32 -8.26 -7.11
N ALA A 70 3.78 -8.01 -8.33
CA ALA A 70 4.95 -8.67 -8.90
C ALA A 70 6.22 -8.38 -8.10
N ALA A 71 6.41 -7.13 -7.64
CA ALA A 71 7.52 -6.75 -6.78
C ALA A 71 7.51 -7.52 -5.45
N LYS A 72 6.33 -7.73 -4.86
CA LYS A 72 6.15 -8.51 -3.63
C LYS A 72 6.51 -9.98 -3.82
N TRP A 73 6.12 -10.60 -4.95
CA TRP A 73 6.54 -11.97 -5.28
C TRP A 73 8.05 -12.08 -5.46
N ALA A 74 8.68 -11.13 -6.15
CA ALA A 74 10.12 -11.12 -6.32
C ALA A 74 10.86 -10.94 -4.97
N ALA A 75 10.34 -10.06 -4.09
CA ALA A 75 10.91 -9.85 -2.77
C ALA A 75 10.88 -11.11 -1.90
N ILE A 76 9.75 -11.84 -1.86
CA ILE A 76 9.68 -13.10 -1.10
C ILE A 76 10.57 -14.18 -1.69
N GLY A 77 10.72 -14.24 -3.01
CA GLY A 77 11.65 -15.16 -3.67
C GLY A 77 13.11 -14.91 -3.26
N ILE A 78 13.54 -13.65 -3.18
CA ILE A 78 14.87 -13.26 -2.69
C ILE A 78 15.05 -13.64 -1.23
N LEU A 79 14.06 -13.40 -0.37
CA LEU A 79 14.11 -13.76 1.03
C LEU A 79 14.21 -15.27 1.24
N LEU A 80 13.39 -16.05 0.54
CA LEU A 80 13.45 -17.51 0.60
C LEU A 80 14.82 -18.04 0.13
N HIS A 81 15.40 -17.45 -0.92
CA HIS A 81 16.76 -17.77 -1.35
C HIS A 81 17.77 -17.55 -0.22
N GLY A 82 17.71 -16.39 0.45
CA GLY A 82 18.64 -16.06 1.53
C GLY A 82 18.58 -17.01 2.73
N PHE A 83 17.40 -17.57 3.04
CA PHE A 83 17.23 -18.50 4.16
C PHE A 83 17.49 -19.96 3.81
N THR A 84 17.11 -20.39 2.62
CA THR A 84 17.03 -21.81 2.26
C THR A 84 17.97 -22.22 1.13
N GLY A 85 18.55 -21.24 0.41
CA GLY A 85 19.38 -21.49 -0.78
C GLY A 85 18.60 -21.91 -2.03
N ILE A 86 17.26 -22.04 -1.98
CA ILE A 86 16.47 -22.37 -3.17
C ILE A 86 16.57 -21.25 -4.22
N PRO A 87 16.51 -21.54 -5.52
CA PRO A 87 16.54 -20.50 -6.56
C PRO A 87 15.40 -19.49 -6.37
N VAL A 88 15.66 -18.20 -6.60
CA VAL A 88 14.66 -17.11 -6.45
C VAL A 88 13.37 -17.41 -7.21
N TRP A 89 13.48 -17.93 -8.45
CA TRP A 89 12.30 -18.27 -9.25
C TRP A 89 11.41 -19.33 -8.58
N ALA A 90 12.01 -20.32 -7.92
CA ALA A 90 11.25 -21.35 -7.20
C ALA A 90 10.52 -20.76 -6.00
N GLY A 91 11.16 -19.84 -5.26
CA GLY A 91 10.54 -19.09 -4.17
C GLY A 91 9.34 -18.28 -4.64
N VAL A 92 9.44 -17.57 -5.77
CA VAL A 92 8.35 -16.81 -6.40
C VAL A 92 7.17 -17.72 -6.76
N VAL A 93 7.45 -18.83 -7.46
CA VAL A 93 6.42 -19.76 -7.93
C VAL A 93 5.70 -20.43 -6.76
N VAL A 94 6.44 -20.98 -5.80
CA VAL A 94 5.86 -21.66 -4.62
C VAL A 94 4.99 -20.71 -3.83
N SER A 95 5.48 -19.49 -3.55
CA SER A 95 4.72 -18.48 -2.80
C SER A 95 3.43 -18.09 -3.52
N GLY A 96 3.53 -17.84 -4.83
CA GLY A 96 2.38 -17.49 -5.65
C GLY A 96 1.34 -18.60 -5.73
N LEU A 97 1.76 -19.86 -5.90
CA LEU A 97 0.84 -21.01 -5.97
C LEU A 97 0.13 -21.24 -4.63
N VAL A 98 0.85 -21.22 -3.51
CA VAL A 98 0.24 -21.35 -2.19
C VAL A 98 -0.78 -20.25 -1.95
N SER A 99 -0.44 -19.00 -2.27
CA SER A 99 -1.36 -17.87 -2.14
C SER A 99 -2.58 -18.03 -3.05
N MET A 100 -2.39 -18.46 -4.30
CA MET A 100 -3.47 -18.68 -5.25
C MET A 100 -4.49 -19.69 -4.75
N ILE A 101 -4.03 -20.77 -4.11
CA ILE A 101 -4.92 -21.82 -3.58
C ILE A 101 -5.82 -21.22 -2.49
N TYR A 102 -5.25 -20.61 -1.47
CA TYR A 102 -6.06 -20.18 -0.33
C TYR A 102 -6.94 -18.95 -0.64
N ILE A 103 -6.47 -18.00 -1.46
CA ILE A 103 -7.29 -16.84 -1.85
C ILE A 103 -8.50 -17.25 -2.72
N THR A 104 -8.29 -18.20 -3.63
CA THR A 104 -9.35 -18.69 -4.52
C THR A 104 -10.46 -19.42 -3.73
N ILE A 105 -10.10 -20.07 -2.63
CA ILE A 105 -11.06 -20.78 -1.76
C ILE A 105 -11.76 -19.83 -0.79
N GLY A 106 -11.02 -18.97 -0.11
CA GLY A 106 -11.49 -18.24 1.06
C GLY A 106 -11.89 -16.78 0.84
N GLY A 107 -11.45 -16.15 -0.25
CA GLY A 107 -11.77 -14.74 -0.55
C GLY A 107 -11.36 -13.79 0.56
N LEU A 108 -12.06 -12.65 0.67
CA LEU A 108 -11.74 -11.57 1.63
C LEU A 108 -11.84 -12.00 3.10
N TRP A 109 -12.74 -12.92 3.44
CA TRP A 109 -12.90 -13.36 4.83
C TRP A 109 -11.70 -14.17 5.33
N ALA A 110 -11.23 -15.11 4.49
CA ALA A 110 -10.01 -15.86 4.81
C ALA A 110 -8.78 -14.95 4.88
N ASP A 111 -8.69 -13.95 4.00
CA ASP A 111 -7.65 -12.93 4.01
C ASP A 111 -7.57 -12.23 5.39
N LEU A 112 -8.68 -11.71 5.89
CA LEU A 112 -8.74 -11.01 7.18
C LEU A 112 -8.38 -11.90 8.37
N VAL A 113 -8.84 -13.15 8.39
CA VAL A 113 -8.54 -14.11 9.46
C VAL A 113 -7.07 -14.53 9.42
N THR A 114 -6.56 -14.85 8.24
CA THR A 114 -5.15 -15.23 8.09
C THR A 114 -4.22 -14.07 8.42
N ASP A 115 -4.53 -12.83 8.03
CA ASP A 115 -3.76 -11.63 8.39
C ASP A 115 -3.62 -11.49 9.91
N PHE A 116 -4.69 -11.74 10.67
CA PHE A 116 -4.65 -11.66 12.14
C PHE A 116 -3.73 -12.73 12.74
N VAL A 117 -3.85 -13.98 12.29
CA VAL A 117 -2.96 -15.07 12.75
C VAL A 117 -1.51 -14.79 12.37
N GLN A 118 -1.28 -14.34 11.15
CA GLN A 118 0.03 -13.97 10.64
C GLN A 118 0.65 -12.83 11.43
N PHE A 119 -0.14 -11.84 11.84
CA PHE A 119 0.33 -10.76 12.72
C PHE A 119 0.87 -11.30 14.05
N ILE A 120 0.17 -12.24 14.68
CA ILE A 120 0.64 -12.85 15.94
C ILE A 120 1.96 -13.61 15.73
N VAL A 121 2.07 -14.37 14.64
CA VAL A 121 3.31 -15.09 14.29
C VAL A 121 4.46 -14.12 14.06
N GLN A 122 4.22 -13.02 13.33
CA GLN A 122 5.22 -11.97 13.09
C GLN A 122 5.65 -11.27 14.39
N LEU A 123 4.69 -10.99 15.28
CA LEU A 123 4.98 -10.40 16.59
C LEU A 123 5.90 -11.31 17.41
N GLY A 124 5.57 -12.60 17.48
CA GLY A 124 6.40 -13.58 18.17
C GLY A 124 7.81 -13.67 17.59
N ALA A 125 7.92 -13.78 16.27
CA ALA A 125 9.21 -13.82 15.57
C ALA A 125 10.04 -12.54 15.81
N GLY A 126 9.41 -11.37 15.73
CA GLY A 126 10.07 -10.09 15.99
C GLY A 126 10.61 -9.99 17.42
N ILE A 127 9.83 -10.41 18.42
CA ILE A 127 10.26 -10.45 19.83
C ILE A 127 11.47 -11.38 20.01
N VAL A 128 11.42 -12.57 19.42
CA VAL A 128 12.53 -13.53 19.54
C VAL A 128 13.83 -12.96 18.97
N ILE A 129 13.77 -12.35 17.78
CA ILE A 129 14.95 -11.69 17.19
C ILE A 129 15.43 -10.54 18.07
N ALA A 130 14.52 -9.70 18.55
CA ALA A 130 14.87 -8.56 19.40
C ALA A 130 15.52 -9.01 20.72
N VAL A 131 15.02 -10.07 21.34
CA VAL A 131 15.63 -10.64 22.55
C VAL A 131 17.00 -11.22 22.25
N GLY A 132 17.14 -12.06 21.21
CA GLY A 132 18.42 -12.68 20.85
C GLY A 132 19.51 -11.66 20.52
N VAL A 133 19.18 -10.62 19.77
CA VAL A 133 20.13 -9.52 19.48
C VAL A 133 20.39 -8.66 20.73
N GLY A 134 19.38 -8.45 21.58
CA GLY A 134 19.52 -7.72 22.83
C GLY A 134 20.49 -8.41 23.80
N THR A 135 20.46 -9.76 23.90
CA THR A 135 21.44 -10.53 24.69
C THR A 135 22.85 -10.37 24.15
N ALA A 136 23.02 -10.45 22.81
CA ALA A 136 24.33 -10.26 22.19
C ALA A 136 24.89 -8.84 22.38
N LEU A 137 24.04 -7.82 22.44
CA LEU A 137 24.46 -6.46 22.80
C LEU A 137 24.88 -6.40 24.26
N SER A 138 24.14 -7.04 25.18
CA SER A 138 24.42 -7.05 26.60
C SER A 138 25.77 -7.70 26.91
N GLU A 139 26.16 -8.74 26.21
CA GLU A 139 27.48 -9.38 26.29
C GLU A 139 28.62 -8.42 25.91
N ARG A 140 28.35 -7.38 25.14
CA ARG A 140 29.29 -6.29 24.80
C ARG A 140 29.16 -5.06 25.73
N GLY A 141 28.38 -5.15 26.79
CA GLY A 141 28.10 -4.02 27.68
C GLY A 141 27.20 -2.96 27.11
N LEU A 142 26.47 -3.27 26.03
CA LEU A 142 25.58 -2.35 25.29
C LEU A 142 24.10 -2.74 25.46
N SER A 143 23.23 -1.80 25.15
CA SER A 143 21.79 -1.99 25.04
C SER A 143 21.26 -1.28 23.80
N TYR A 144 20.00 -1.52 23.45
CA TYR A 144 19.34 -0.77 22.36
C TYR A 144 19.30 0.75 22.58
N LEU A 145 19.40 1.20 23.81
CA LEU A 145 19.45 2.63 24.16
C LEU A 145 20.87 3.21 24.09
N THR A 146 21.88 2.43 24.46
CA THR A 146 23.28 2.89 24.54
C THR A 146 24.10 2.65 23.26
N MET A 147 23.64 1.77 22.37
CA MET A 147 24.35 1.42 21.12
C MET A 147 24.56 2.62 20.18
N TRP A 148 23.76 3.67 20.31
CA TRP A 148 23.79 4.83 19.40
C TRP A 148 25.10 5.61 19.46
N GLY A 149 25.76 5.64 20.60
CA GLY A 149 27.09 6.24 20.75
C GLY A 149 28.10 5.55 19.82
N GLU A 150 28.20 4.22 19.91
CA GLU A 150 29.11 3.46 19.05
C GLU A 150 28.73 3.46 17.57
N LEU A 151 27.43 3.40 17.27
CA LEU A 151 26.95 3.51 15.88
C LEU A 151 27.36 4.85 15.23
N ASN A 152 27.30 5.96 15.99
CA ASN A 152 27.74 7.26 15.50
C ASN A 152 29.25 7.39 15.36
N THR A 153 30.06 6.62 16.09
CA THR A 153 31.52 6.57 15.87
C THR A 153 31.87 5.85 14.56
N ILE A 154 31.12 4.78 14.22
CA ILE A 154 31.30 4.02 12.98
C ILE A 154 30.77 4.81 11.78
N GLN A 155 29.63 5.44 11.93
CA GLN A 155 29.01 6.28 10.89
C GLN A 155 28.45 7.56 11.51
N PRO A 156 29.14 8.69 11.37
CA PRO A 156 28.68 9.97 11.86
C PRO A 156 27.27 10.30 11.34
N GLY A 157 26.39 10.70 12.24
CA GLY A 157 24.99 11.02 11.90
C GLY A 157 24.05 9.83 11.75
N PHE A 158 24.45 8.61 12.12
CA PHE A 158 23.59 7.42 12.05
C PHE A 158 22.32 7.53 12.90
N SER A 159 22.37 8.27 14.00
CA SER A 159 21.21 8.57 14.87
C SER A 159 20.41 9.79 14.43
N ASN A 160 20.85 10.54 13.41
CA ASN A 160 20.13 11.71 12.95
C ASN A 160 18.78 11.34 12.33
N PRO A 161 17.70 12.10 12.62
CA PRO A 161 16.38 11.88 12.06
C PRO A 161 16.33 12.17 10.54
N PHE A 162 17.26 13.02 10.03
CA PHE A 162 17.38 13.35 8.62
C PHE A 162 18.83 13.10 8.19
N ASN A 163 19.03 12.19 7.25
CA ASN A 163 20.36 11.80 6.83
C ASN A 163 20.41 11.54 5.31
N GLY A 164 21.45 12.04 4.65
CA GLY A 164 21.64 11.91 3.20
C GLY A 164 20.50 12.55 2.41
N ASP A 165 19.95 11.80 1.47
CA ASP A 165 18.87 12.26 0.57
C ASP A 165 17.52 12.44 1.30
N TYR A 166 17.40 12.01 2.56
CA TYR A 166 16.16 12.07 3.33
C TYR A 166 16.11 13.32 4.19
N THR A 167 15.89 14.44 3.53
CA THR A 167 15.77 15.77 4.12
C THR A 167 14.39 15.98 4.78
N MET A 168 14.24 17.09 5.50
CA MET A 168 12.93 17.48 6.02
C MET A 168 11.93 17.75 4.88
N LEU A 169 12.38 18.32 3.77
CA LEU A 169 11.56 18.53 2.57
C LEU A 169 11.05 17.19 2.04
N TRP A 170 11.94 16.20 1.92
CA TRP A 170 11.55 14.86 1.52
C TRP A 170 10.48 14.29 2.43
N CYS A 171 10.62 14.41 3.76
CA CYS A 171 9.61 13.95 4.71
C CYS A 171 8.25 14.63 4.55
N VAL A 172 8.22 15.94 4.24
CA VAL A 172 6.97 16.67 3.98
C VAL A 172 6.29 16.20 2.69
N LEU A 173 7.05 16.04 1.62
CA LEU A 173 6.54 15.51 0.35
C LEU A 173 6.06 14.07 0.50
N TYR A 174 6.80 13.27 1.25
CA TYR A 174 6.44 11.89 1.57
C TYR A 174 5.19 11.79 2.45
N LEU A 175 5.05 12.67 3.47
CA LEU A 175 3.84 12.78 4.29
C LEU A 175 2.61 13.05 3.41
N PHE A 176 2.72 13.98 2.47
CA PHE A 176 1.66 14.29 1.54
C PHE A 176 1.26 13.06 0.71
N ALA A 177 2.21 12.38 0.10
CA ALA A 177 1.98 11.16 -0.67
C ALA A 177 1.38 10.02 0.18
N LYS A 178 1.93 9.80 1.39
CA LYS A 178 1.45 8.77 2.32
C LYS A 178 0.06 9.05 2.87
N THR A 179 -0.33 10.32 3.00
CA THR A 179 -1.70 10.69 3.37
C THR A 179 -2.71 10.23 2.32
N PHE A 180 -2.38 10.31 1.04
CA PHE A 180 -3.23 9.74 -0.01
C PHE A 180 -3.19 8.21 -0.01
N GLU A 181 -2.02 7.60 0.08
CA GLU A 181 -1.87 6.13 0.04
C GLU A 181 -2.65 5.43 1.13
N TYR A 182 -2.38 5.78 2.40
CA TYR A 182 -2.88 5.03 3.56
C TYR A 182 -4.37 5.26 3.87
N ASN A 183 -4.99 6.26 3.28
CA ASN A 183 -6.39 6.59 3.55
C ASN A 183 -7.36 6.22 2.42
N GLY A 184 -6.91 5.36 1.52
CA GLY A 184 -7.72 4.76 0.47
C GLY A 184 -7.19 4.94 -0.95
N GLY A 185 -6.12 5.73 -1.16
CA GLY A 185 -5.43 5.76 -2.45
C GLY A 185 -4.83 4.41 -2.82
N ASN A 186 -4.40 3.65 -1.83
CA ASN A 186 -4.15 2.22 -1.99
C ASN A 186 -5.48 1.46 -1.85
N TRP A 187 -5.89 0.79 -2.90
CA TRP A 187 -7.23 0.22 -3.05
C TRP A 187 -7.59 -0.86 -2.05
N ASN A 188 -6.62 -1.68 -1.62
CA ASN A 188 -6.84 -2.69 -0.58
C ASN A 188 -7.22 -2.05 0.76
N LEU A 189 -6.64 -0.90 1.10
CA LEU A 189 -7.01 -0.15 2.31
C LEU A 189 -8.41 0.47 2.18
N ALA A 190 -8.73 1.05 1.01
CA ALA A 190 -10.09 1.53 0.74
C ALA A 190 -11.12 0.41 0.87
N ALA A 191 -10.85 -0.78 0.31
CA ALA A 191 -11.73 -1.94 0.41
C ALA A 191 -11.94 -2.39 1.86
N ARG A 192 -10.89 -2.36 2.68
CA ARG A 192 -10.98 -2.65 4.13
C ARG A 192 -11.84 -1.62 4.86
N PHE A 193 -11.69 -0.32 4.60
CA PHE A 193 -12.55 0.71 5.18
C PHE A 193 -14.01 0.60 4.70
N ILE A 194 -14.24 0.30 3.43
CA ILE A 194 -15.58 0.03 2.89
C ILE A 194 -16.24 -1.14 3.64
N SER A 195 -15.49 -2.14 4.06
CA SER A 195 -16.00 -3.34 4.74
C SER A 195 -16.34 -3.12 6.23
N THR A 196 -15.92 -2.02 6.84
CA THR A 196 -16.22 -1.73 8.25
C THR A 196 -17.72 -1.44 8.47
N ALA A 197 -18.17 -1.62 9.70
CA ALA A 197 -19.59 -1.46 10.04
C ALA A 197 -20.06 -0.01 9.87
N ASN A 198 -19.26 0.97 10.29
CA ASN A 198 -19.62 2.40 10.25
C ASN A 198 -18.37 3.30 10.26
N ALA A 199 -18.56 4.61 10.16
CA ALA A 199 -17.50 5.61 10.12
C ALA A 199 -16.63 5.62 11.39
N SER A 200 -17.25 5.42 12.56
CA SER A 200 -16.55 5.36 13.85
C SER A 200 -15.59 4.17 13.91
N GLU A 201 -16.07 2.98 13.55
CA GLU A 201 -15.23 1.76 13.52
C GLU A 201 -14.09 1.86 12.50
N ALA A 202 -14.34 2.45 11.34
CA ALA A 202 -13.29 2.71 10.36
C ALA A 202 -12.17 3.61 10.91
N ARG A 203 -12.54 4.69 11.63
CA ARG A 203 -11.57 5.59 12.27
C ARG A 203 -10.82 4.91 13.41
N LYS A 204 -11.48 4.10 14.24
CA LYS A 204 -10.81 3.32 15.29
C LYS A 204 -9.79 2.36 14.70
N ALA A 205 -10.16 1.65 13.63
CA ALA A 205 -9.25 0.77 12.92
C ALA A 205 -8.04 1.53 12.34
N ALA A 206 -8.24 2.72 11.77
CA ALA A 206 -7.15 3.55 11.29
C ALA A 206 -6.23 4.04 12.42
N VAL A 207 -6.78 4.47 13.57
CA VAL A 207 -5.99 4.88 14.73
C VAL A 207 -5.20 3.71 15.32
N LEU A 208 -5.79 2.53 15.42
CA LEU A 208 -5.09 1.32 15.82
C LEU A 208 -3.94 1.00 14.86
N SER A 209 -4.18 1.09 13.55
CA SER A 209 -3.15 0.94 12.52
C SER A 209 -2.02 1.95 12.70
N ALA A 210 -2.34 3.23 12.94
CA ALA A 210 -1.35 4.28 13.22
C ALA A 210 -0.48 3.93 14.44
N THR A 211 -1.08 3.43 15.52
CA THR A 211 -0.37 3.01 16.72
C THR A 211 0.59 1.84 16.41
N MET A 212 0.13 0.88 15.61
CA MET A 212 0.98 -0.23 15.18
C MET A 212 2.13 0.24 14.29
N TYR A 213 1.90 1.19 13.36
CA TYR A 213 2.95 1.80 12.55
C TYR A 213 3.99 2.58 13.37
N LEU A 214 3.61 3.09 14.54
CA LEU A 214 4.56 3.72 15.45
C LEU A 214 5.42 2.70 16.20
N LEU A 215 4.82 1.62 16.69
CA LEU A 215 5.49 0.68 17.61
C LEU A 215 6.19 -0.48 16.88
N TRP A 216 5.53 -1.04 15.86
CA TRP A 216 6.02 -2.24 15.16
C TRP A 216 7.40 -2.06 14.50
N PRO A 217 7.69 -0.95 13.79
CA PRO A 217 9.00 -0.76 13.20
C PRO A 217 10.15 -0.70 14.22
N LEU A 218 9.91 -0.29 15.46
CA LEU A 218 10.94 -0.32 16.51
C LEU A 218 11.38 -1.75 16.82
N LEU A 219 10.42 -2.67 16.92
CA LEU A 219 10.69 -4.08 17.18
C LEU A 219 11.56 -4.72 16.09
N ILE A 220 11.34 -4.32 14.82
CA ILE A 220 12.08 -4.86 13.68
C ILE A 220 13.40 -4.12 13.45
N PHE A 221 13.41 -2.80 13.54
CA PHE A 221 14.58 -1.99 13.19
C PHE A 221 15.65 -1.98 14.27
N ALA A 222 15.28 -2.09 15.55
CA ALA A 222 16.27 -2.07 16.62
C ALA A 222 17.32 -3.20 16.47
N PRO A 223 16.94 -4.46 16.21
CA PRO A 223 17.91 -5.51 15.89
C PRO A 223 18.73 -5.21 14.63
N MET A 224 18.10 -4.63 13.60
CA MET A 224 18.77 -4.30 12.34
C MET A 224 19.82 -3.19 12.50
N TRP A 225 19.57 -2.19 13.35
CA TRP A 225 20.55 -1.16 13.66
C TRP A 225 21.73 -1.74 14.46
N ALA A 226 21.45 -2.58 15.47
CA ALA A 226 22.44 -3.27 16.26
C ALA A 226 23.35 -4.18 15.41
N ALA A 227 22.80 -4.75 14.36
CA ALA A 227 23.53 -5.65 13.46
C ALA A 227 24.79 -5.03 12.85
N ARG A 228 24.82 -3.70 12.67
CA ARG A 228 26.03 -3.01 12.18
C ARG A 228 27.21 -3.11 13.15
N LEU A 229 26.92 -3.18 14.46
CA LEU A 229 27.94 -3.42 15.48
C LEU A 229 28.36 -4.90 15.55
N LEU A 230 27.40 -5.79 15.32
CA LEU A 230 27.59 -7.22 15.43
C LEU A 230 28.27 -7.82 14.17
N PHE A 231 27.97 -7.26 13.00
CA PHE A 231 28.44 -7.71 11.68
C PHE A 231 28.96 -6.54 10.82
N PRO A 232 30.16 -6.00 11.14
CA PRO A 232 30.66 -4.79 10.47
C PRO A 232 31.03 -5.01 8.99
N ASN A 233 31.32 -6.25 8.57
CA ASN A 233 31.92 -6.58 7.27
C ASN A 233 30.96 -7.31 6.32
N LEU A 234 29.64 -7.05 6.38
CA LEU A 234 28.70 -7.64 5.42
C LEU A 234 28.89 -7.08 4.02
N ALA A 235 29.02 -7.97 3.04
CA ALA A 235 29.19 -7.61 1.64
C ALA A 235 27.91 -7.04 1.03
N ASP A 236 26.77 -7.70 1.23
CA ASP A 236 25.44 -7.23 0.84
C ASP A 236 24.46 -7.20 2.02
N PRO A 237 24.49 -6.12 2.84
CA PRO A 237 23.59 -6.02 3.99
C PRO A 237 22.11 -6.06 3.65
N ALA A 238 21.73 -5.75 2.42
CA ALA A 238 20.32 -5.68 2.03
C ALA A 238 19.66 -7.07 1.96
N SER A 239 20.39 -8.08 1.47
CA SER A 239 19.89 -9.44 1.32
C SER A 239 20.34 -10.38 2.46
N GLU A 240 21.51 -10.14 3.05
CA GLU A 240 22.15 -11.06 3.99
C GLU A 240 21.80 -10.80 5.46
N LEU A 241 21.53 -9.53 5.83
CA LEU A 241 21.45 -9.10 7.23
C LEU A 241 20.37 -9.83 8.03
N TYR A 242 19.17 -9.90 7.50
CA TYR A 242 18.04 -10.49 8.23
C TYR A 242 18.16 -12.00 8.38
N PRO A 243 18.50 -12.77 7.33
CA PRO A 243 18.82 -14.19 7.46
C PRO A 243 19.95 -14.45 8.46
N LEU A 244 21.04 -13.69 8.39
CA LEU A 244 22.20 -13.87 9.26
C LEU A 244 21.88 -13.59 10.74
N LEU A 245 21.18 -12.49 11.05
CA LEU A 245 20.71 -12.21 12.41
C LEU A 245 19.83 -13.33 12.95
N THR A 246 18.91 -13.83 12.10
CA THR A 246 18.02 -14.91 12.49
C THR A 246 18.79 -16.20 12.77
N GLN A 247 19.67 -16.59 11.87
CA GLN A 247 20.45 -17.83 11.99
C GLN A 247 21.43 -17.79 13.18
N THR A 248 21.97 -16.61 13.52
CA THR A 248 22.97 -16.45 14.58
C THR A 248 22.36 -16.34 15.96
N TYR A 249 21.28 -15.57 16.10
CA TYR A 249 20.74 -15.19 17.42
C TYR A 249 19.38 -15.79 17.79
N VAL A 250 18.77 -16.53 16.85
CA VAL A 250 17.50 -17.19 17.12
C VAL A 250 17.72 -18.69 17.32
N PRO A 251 17.14 -19.32 18.36
CA PRO A 251 17.21 -20.76 18.54
C PRO A 251 16.81 -21.54 17.29
N THR A 252 17.52 -22.61 16.98
CA THR A 252 17.38 -23.36 15.71
C THR A 252 15.94 -23.76 15.38
N GLY A 253 15.16 -24.16 16.40
CA GLY A 253 13.72 -24.50 16.20
C GLY A 253 12.82 -23.31 15.92
N MET A 254 13.25 -22.09 16.17
CA MET A 254 12.48 -20.86 15.98
C MET A 254 12.83 -20.13 14.67
N VAL A 255 13.91 -20.48 13.99
CA VAL A 255 14.26 -19.94 12.67
C VAL A 255 13.13 -20.17 11.66
N GLY A 256 12.51 -21.35 11.71
CA GLY A 256 11.32 -21.66 10.90
C GLY A 256 10.13 -20.74 11.18
N LEU A 257 9.93 -20.32 12.43
CA LEU A 257 8.87 -19.35 12.80
C LEU A 257 9.14 -17.98 12.18
N VAL A 258 10.39 -17.52 12.21
CA VAL A 258 10.78 -16.24 11.59
C VAL A 258 10.56 -16.29 10.07
N LEU A 259 10.97 -17.36 9.41
CA LEU A 259 10.75 -17.56 7.98
C LEU A 259 9.25 -17.58 7.64
N ALA A 260 8.46 -18.33 8.42
CA ALA A 260 7.01 -18.35 8.26
C ALA A 260 6.37 -16.96 8.45
N ALA A 261 6.85 -16.18 9.42
CA ALA A 261 6.37 -14.81 9.65
C ALA A 261 6.64 -13.87 8.47
N MET A 262 7.83 -13.96 7.87
CA MET A 262 8.19 -13.14 6.70
C MET A 262 7.37 -13.53 5.47
N PHE A 263 7.22 -14.83 5.26
CA PHE A 263 6.36 -15.37 4.21
C PHE A 263 4.93 -14.88 4.36
N ALA A 264 4.40 -14.99 5.58
CA ALA A 264 3.07 -14.56 5.95
C ALA A 264 2.85 -13.05 5.69
N ALA A 265 3.80 -12.19 6.09
CA ALA A 265 3.73 -10.74 5.90
C ALA A 265 3.56 -10.34 4.43
N THR A 266 4.31 -11.00 3.54
CA THR A 266 4.27 -10.70 2.11
C THR A 266 3.01 -11.26 1.46
N MET A 267 2.60 -12.47 1.86
CA MET A 267 1.39 -13.11 1.34
C MET A 267 0.13 -12.32 1.67
N GLY A 268 -0.07 -11.90 2.92
CA GLY A 268 -1.28 -11.18 3.35
C GLY A 268 -1.53 -9.92 2.52
N MET A 269 -0.50 -9.09 2.33
CA MET A 269 -0.63 -7.90 1.48
C MET A 269 -0.94 -8.23 0.03
N THR A 270 -0.28 -9.23 -0.54
CA THR A 270 -0.44 -9.62 -1.95
C THR A 270 -1.83 -10.18 -2.22
N VAL A 271 -2.34 -10.99 -1.32
CA VAL A 271 -3.67 -11.59 -1.39
C VAL A 271 -4.77 -10.54 -1.33
N SER A 272 -4.65 -9.60 -0.40
CA SER A 272 -5.58 -8.48 -0.25
C SER A 272 -5.61 -7.61 -1.53
N ASP A 273 -4.46 -7.39 -2.16
CA ASP A 273 -4.37 -6.67 -3.43
C ASP A 273 -5.04 -7.41 -4.58
N ILE A 274 -4.81 -8.71 -4.73
CA ILE A 274 -5.44 -9.54 -5.78
C ILE A 274 -6.96 -9.60 -5.60
N ASN A 275 -7.46 -9.72 -4.36
CA ASN A 275 -8.89 -9.65 -4.07
C ASN A 275 -9.50 -8.32 -4.52
N THR A 276 -8.82 -7.22 -4.23
CA THR A 276 -9.28 -5.89 -4.63
C THR A 276 -9.25 -5.70 -6.15
N LEU A 277 -8.20 -6.17 -6.83
CA LEU A 277 -8.13 -6.17 -8.30
C LEU A 277 -9.26 -6.98 -8.92
N SER A 278 -9.56 -8.15 -8.35
CA SER A 278 -10.66 -8.99 -8.81
C SER A 278 -12.00 -8.27 -8.66
N ALA A 279 -12.23 -7.59 -7.53
CA ALA A 279 -13.44 -6.81 -7.29
C ALA A 279 -13.58 -5.64 -8.29
N VAL A 280 -12.54 -4.84 -8.49
CA VAL A 280 -12.53 -3.72 -9.46
C VAL A 280 -12.77 -4.23 -10.88
N THR A 281 -12.08 -5.30 -11.29
CA THR A 281 -12.25 -5.86 -12.62
C THR A 281 -13.65 -6.38 -12.83
N GLN A 282 -14.22 -7.10 -11.87
CA GLN A 282 -15.52 -7.71 -11.96
C GLN A 282 -16.67 -6.69 -11.90
N ARG A 283 -16.55 -5.65 -11.06
CA ARG A 283 -17.64 -4.71 -10.81
C ARG A 283 -17.57 -3.45 -11.67
N ASP A 284 -16.36 -2.97 -11.97
CA ASP A 284 -16.17 -1.68 -12.63
C ASP A 284 -15.76 -1.81 -14.10
N ILE A 285 -14.82 -2.72 -14.41
CA ILE A 285 -14.25 -2.80 -15.76
C ILE A 285 -15.10 -3.69 -16.67
N ALA A 286 -15.26 -4.97 -16.34
CA ALA A 286 -15.89 -5.94 -17.25
C ALA A 286 -17.35 -5.63 -17.60
N PRO A 287 -18.21 -5.13 -16.68
CA PRO A 287 -19.58 -4.75 -17.01
C PRO A 287 -19.70 -3.55 -17.93
N ALA A 288 -18.65 -2.73 -18.04
CA ALA A 288 -18.63 -1.60 -18.94
C ALA A 288 -18.49 -2.00 -20.40
N PHE A 289 -17.84 -3.14 -20.67
CA PHE A 289 -17.59 -3.65 -22.03
C PHE A 289 -18.57 -4.73 -22.47
N SER A 290 -19.35 -5.33 -21.56
CA SER A 290 -20.24 -6.44 -21.89
C SER A 290 -21.52 -6.44 -21.06
N ALA A 291 -22.66 -6.24 -21.75
CA ALA A 291 -23.99 -6.37 -21.12
C ALA A 291 -24.25 -7.80 -20.62
N ARG A 292 -23.76 -8.82 -21.36
CA ARG A 292 -23.85 -10.22 -20.94
C ARG A 292 -23.08 -10.47 -19.64
N PHE A 293 -21.89 -9.87 -19.51
CA PHE A 293 -21.12 -10.00 -18.27
C PHE A 293 -21.85 -9.36 -17.09
N ARG A 294 -22.51 -8.22 -17.30
CA ARG A 294 -23.31 -7.54 -16.28
C ARG A 294 -24.41 -8.46 -15.73
N SER A 295 -25.17 -9.12 -16.60
CA SER A 295 -26.20 -10.06 -16.16
C SER A 295 -25.65 -11.33 -15.47
N MET A 296 -24.44 -11.77 -15.83
CA MET A 296 -23.80 -12.92 -15.21
C MET A 296 -23.36 -12.63 -13.76
N ILE A 297 -22.89 -11.43 -13.44
CA ILE A 297 -22.46 -11.07 -12.08
C ILE A 297 -23.64 -10.82 -11.12
N GLU A 298 -24.85 -10.61 -11.61
CA GLU A 298 -26.05 -10.52 -10.78
C GLU A 298 -26.40 -11.85 -10.12
N GLN A 299 -25.93 -12.97 -10.69
CA GLN A 299 -26.12 -14.30 -10.12
C GLN A 299 -24.99 -14.64 -9.12
N PRO A 300 -25.27 -14.83 -7.80
CA PRO A 300 -24.23 -14.98 -6.80
C PRO A 300 -23.22 -16.11 -7.07
N ARG A 301 -23.71 -17.29 -7.53
CA ARG A 301 -22.84 -18.45 -7.84
C ARG A 301 -21.92 -18.17 -9.04
N THR A 302 -22.46 -17.55 -10.07
CA THR A 302 -21.71 -17.19 -11.29
C THR A 302 -20.72 -16.09 -10.98
N SER A 303 -21.11 -15.06 -10.24
CA SER A 303 -20.27 -14.00 -9.77
C SER A 303 -19.04 -14.51 -9.00
N LEU A 304 -19.23 -15.47 -8.08
CA LEU A 304 -18.14 -16.09 -7.33
C LEU A 304 -17.18 -16.89 -8.24
N ARG A 305 -17.71 -17.62 -9.23
CA ARG A 305 -16.85 -18.35 -10.18
C ARG A 305 -16.03 -17.40 -11.03
N ILE A 306 -16.61 -16.32 -11.52
CA ILE A 306 -15.92 -15.27 -12.28
C ILE A 306 -14.83 -14.64 -11.43
N ALA A 307 -15.12 -14.27 -10.18
CA ALA A 307 -14.12 -13.72 -9.26
C ALA A 307 -12.92 -14.67 -9.10
N ARG A 308 -13.16 -15.97 -8.91
CA ARG A 308 -12.10 -16.99 -8.80
C ARG A 308 -11.23 -17.07 -10.06
N VAL A 309 -11.85 -17.06 -11.24
CA VAL A 309 -11.09 -17.08 -12.51
C VAL A 309 -10.23 -15.83 -12.65
N ILE A 310 -10.78 -14.65 -12.38
CA ILE A 310 -10.04 -13.39 -12.42
C ILE A 310 -8.87 -13.42 -11.43
N THR A 311 -9.10 -13.91 -10.20
CA THR A 311 -8.06 -14.07 -9.18
C THR A 311 -6.91 -14.96 -9.66
N VAL A 312 -7.23 -16.13 -10.23
CA VAL A 312 -6.21 -17.04 -10.79
C VAL A 312 -5.44 -16.36 -11.93
N CYS A 313 -6.13 -15.71 -12.87
CA CYS A 313 -5.47 -15.00 -13.97
C CYS A 313 -4.52 -13.91 -13.48
N PHE A 314 -4.94 -13.07 -12.53
CA PHE A 314 -4.08 -12.03 -11.97
C PHE A 314 -2.90 -12.61 -11.20
N THR A 315 -3.10 -13.67 -10.44
CA THR A 315 -2.00 -14.33 -9.72
C THR A 315 -0.94 -14.85 -10.70
N VAL A 316 -1.37 -15.54 -11.76
CA VAL A 316 -0.44 -16.06 -12.78
C VAL A 316 0.31 -14.91 -13.48
N ILE A 317 -0.41 -13.87 -13.91
CA ILE A 317 0.21 -12.72 -14.57
C ILE A 317 1.26 -12.07 -13.65
N THR A 318 0.93 -11.86 -12.38
CA THR A 318 1.85 -11.21 -11.43
C THR A 318 3.06 -12.09 -11.07
N ILE A 319 2.90 -13.41 -11.03
CA ILE A 319 4.04 -14.35 -10.90
C ILE A 319 4.96 -14.21 -12.11
N VAL A 320 4.43 -14.22 -13.33
CA VAL A 320 5.24 -14.09 -14.56
C VAL A 320 6.01 -12.76 -14.58
N ILE A 321 5.37 -11.65 -14.21
CA ILE A 321 6.04 -10.35 -14.09
C ILE A 321 7.11 -10.40 -13.00
N GLY A 322 6.82 -11.00 -11.84
CA GLY A 322 7.73 -11.12 -10.71
C GLY A 322 8.98 -11.94 -11.03
N LEU A 323 8.84 -13.03 -11.82
CA LEU A 323 9.97 -13.82 -12.33
C LEU A 323 10.90 -13.00 -13.23
N ASN A 324 10.37 -11.97 -13.89
CA ASN A 324 11.11 -11.07 -14.78
C ASN A 324 11.42 -9.70 -14.12
N ALA A 325 11.39 -9.60 -12.79
CA ALA A 325 11.56 -8.33 -12.07
C ALA A 325 12.88 -7.60 -12.44
N ASN A 326 13.95 -8.33 -12.73
CA ASN A 326 15.22 -7.75 -13.14
C ASN A 326 15.14 -6.97 -14.46
N SER A 327 14.26 -7.38 -15.38
CA SER A 327 14.01 -6.67 -16.65
C SER A 327 13.37 -5.29 -16.44
N PHE A 328 12.79 -5.07 -15.25
CA PHE A 328 12.18 -3.79 -14.84
C PHE A 328 13.07 -2.99 -13.87
N GLY A 329 14.37 -3.31 -13.77
CA GLY A 329 15.30 -2.65 -12.85
C GLY A 329 15.24 -3.17 -11.41
N GLY A 330 14.69 -4.36 -11.21
CA GLY A 330 14.58 -5.03 -9.91
C GLY A 330 13.39 -4.59 -9.05
N VAL A 331 13.29 -5.17 -7.85
CA VAL A 331 12.15 -4.98 -6.93
C VAL A 331 11.96 -3.51 -6.56
N LEU A 332 13.04 -2.79 -6.25
CA LEU A 332 12.95 -1.39 -5.83
C LEU A 332 12.37 -0.51 -6.95
N SER A 333 12.81 -0.70 -8.19
CA SER A 333 12.30 0.05 -9.34
C SER A 333 10.81 -0.20 -9.58
N LEU A 334 10.36 -1.45 -9.44
CA LEU A 334 8.93 -1.80 -9.52
C LEU A 334 8.11 -1.08 -8.45
N VAL A 335 8.59 -1.06 -7.19
CA VAL A 335 7.90 -0.40 -6.07
C VAL A 335 7.83 1.11 -6.27
N ILE A 336 8.91 1.76 -6.68
CA ILE A 336 8.93 3.20 -6.93
C ILE A 336 8.00 3.56 -8.10
N SER A 337 8.03 2.75 -9.17
CA SER A 337 7.17 2.95 -10.34
C SER A 337 5.70 2.82 -9.99
N TRP A 338 5.33 1.79 -9.23
CA TRP A 338 3.96 1.65 -8.73
C TRP A 338 3.54 2.83 -7.85
N PHE A 339 4.38 3.21 -6.90
CA PHE A 339 4.05 4.24 -5.94
C PHE A 339 3.85 5.60 -6.60
N GLY A 340 4.77 6.01 -7.46
CA GLY A 340 4.66 7.27 -8.19
C GLY A 340 3.48 7.31 -9.16
N ALA A 341 3.30 6.25 -9.94
CA ALA A 341 2.25 6.19 -10.96
C ALA A 341 0.85 5.93 -10.38
N MET A 342 0.70 5.03 -9.43
CA MET A 342 -0.63 4.70 -8.91
C MET A 342 -1.10 5.71 -7.86
N VAL A 343 -0.35 5.85 -6.77
CA VAL A 343 -0.80 6.70 -5.65
C VAL A 343 -0.80 8.15 -6.06
N GLY A 344 0.24 8.58 -6.79
CA GLY A 344 0.37 9.94 -7.28
C GLY A 344 -0.70 10.34 -8.29
N VAL A 345 -1.17 9.42 -9.12
CA VAL A 345 -2.07 9.73 -10.23
C VAL A 345 -3.51 9.34 -9.95
N THR A 346 -3.76 8.08 -9.58
CA THR A 346 -5.14 7.60 -9.36
C THR A 346 -5.67 7.93 -7.97
N GLY A 347 -4.80 8.06 -6.97
CA GLY A 347 -5.17 8.37 -5.59
C GLY A 347 -5.78 9.77 -5.43
N VAL A 348 -5.31 10.76 -6.21
CA VAL A 348 -5.83 12.14 -6.14
C VAL A 348 -7.33 12.21 -6.47
N PRO A 349 -7.80 11.82 -7.66
CA PRO A 349 -9.21 11.88 -7.97
C PRO A 349 -10.04 10.93 -7.10
N LEU A 350 -9.45 9.80 -6.69
CA LEU A 350 -10.09 8.84 -5.80
C LEU A 350 -10.37 9.42 -4.40
N LEU A 351 -9.52 10.25 -3.85
CA LEU A 351 -9.70 10.81 -2.51
C LEU A 351 -10.30 12.21 -2.52
N LEU A 352 -9.82 13.11 -3.39
CA LEU A 352 -10.39 14.44 -3.49
C LEU A 352 -11.83 14.41 -4.03
N GLY A 353 -12.16 13.40 -4.83
CA GLY A 353 -13.52 13.15 -5.31
C GLY A 353 -14.56 12.93 -4.22
N LEU A 354 -14.15 12.58 -3.00
CA LEU A 354 -15.04 12.41 -1.83
C LEU A 354 -15.50 13.73 -1.18
N PHE A 355 -14.99 14.89 -1.65
CA PHE A 355 -15.24 16.16 -0.99
C PHE A 355 -16.12 17.09 -1.82
N ARG A 356 -17.11 17.71 -1.16
CA ARG A 356 -18.00 18.70 -1.74
C ARG A 356 -17.26 19.96 -2.21
N THR A 357 -16.11 20.28 -1.63
CA THR A 357 -15.24 21.39 -2.05
C THR A 357 -14.87 21.28 -3.54
N PHE A 358 -14.67 20.05 -4.04
CA PHE A 358 -14.28 19.79 -5.42
C PHE A 358 -15.46 19.39 -6.32
N ARG A 359 -16.70 19.77 -5.97
CA ARG A 359 -17.92 19.36 -6.71
C ARG A 359 -17.93 19.78 -8.19
N HIS A 360 -17.26 20.88 -8.53
CA HIS A 360 -17.17 21.39 -9.90
C HIS A 360 -16.12 20.68 -10.79
N THR A 361 -15.30 19.79 -10.22
CA THR A 361 -14.41 18.94 -10.99
C THR A 361 -15.25 17.86 -11.67
N ASP A 362 -15.30 17.86 -12.99
CA ASP A 362 -16.06 16.92 -13.80
C ASP A 362 -15.19 15.75 -14.32
N GLY A 363 -15.80 14.83 -15.06
CA GLY A 363 -15.10 13.66 -15.59
C GLY A 363 -13.99 14.01 -16.60
N ARG A 364 -14.15 15.08 -17.39
CA ARG A 364 -13.12 15.51 -18.37
C ARG A 364 -11.87 16.02 -17.66
N VAL A 365 -12.06 16.87 -16.65
CA VAL A 365 -10.96 17.36 -15.80
C VAL A 365 -10.29 16.21 -15.08
N THR A 366 -11.07 15.25 -14.58
CA THR A 366 -10.54 14.06 -13.89
C THR A 366 -9.67 13.22 -14.83
N ILE A 367 -10.11 12.94 -16.04
CA ILE A 367 -9.30 12.22 -17.05
C ILE A 367 -8.04 13.02 -17.38
N GLY A 368 -8.17 14.33 -17.62
CA GLY A 368 -7.05 15.21 -17.88
C GLY A 368 -6.02 15.21 -16.74
N SER A 369 -6.47 15.23 -15.48
CA SER A 369 -5.55 15.17 -14.31
C SER A 369 -4.79 13.85 -14.24
N VAL A 370 -5.44 12.72 -14.53
CA VAL A 370 -4.80 11.40 -14.60
C VAL A 370 -3.77 11.35 -15.73
N VAL A 371 -4.11 11.83 -16.92
CA VAL A 371 -3.19 11.86 -18.06
C VAL A 371 -1.98 12.75 -17.78
N CYS A 372 -2.18 13.98 -17.26
CA CYS A 372 -1.08 14.88 -16.90
C CYS A 372 -0.21 14.29 -15.80
N GLY A 373 -0.80 13.60 -14.82
CA GLY A 373 -0.05 12.90 -13.78
C GLY A 373 0.84 11.79 -14.34
N PHE A 374 0.32 10.97 -15.28
CA PHE A 374 1.13 9.94 -15.95
C PHE A 374 2.23 10.53 -16.84
N LEU A 375 1.96 11.63 -17.54
CA LEU A 375 3.00 12.34 -18.30
C LEU A 375 4.09 12.89 -17.38
N ALA A 376 3.70 13.46 -16.24
CA ALA A 376 4.66 13.92 -15.24
C ALA A 376 5.49 12.75 -14.68
N PHE A 377 4.87 11.59 -14.39
CA PHE A 377 5.58 10.38 -13.99
C PHE A 377 6.57 9.91 -15.07
N ALA A 378 6.14 9.87 -16.33
CA ALA A 378 7.03 9.49 -17.44
C ALA A 378 8.22 10.45 -17.57
N LEU A 379 8.00 11.75 -17.41
CA LEU A 379 9.07 12.74 -17.43
C LEU A 379 10.09 12.52 -16.30
N THR A 380 9.67 12.18 -15.08
CA THR A 380 10.62 11.87 -13.99
C THR A 380 11.51 10.66 -14.30
N LYS A 381 11.05 9.74 -15.15
CA LYS A 381 11.82 8.56 -15.56
C LYS A 381 12.72 8.80 -16.79
N LEU A 382 12.36 9.76 -17.62
CA LEU A 382 13.12 10.09 -18.83
C LEU A 382 14.22 11.11 -18.58
N LEU A 383 14.11 11.93 -17.55
CA LEU A 383 15.11 12.94 -17.21
C LEU A 383 16.25 12.28 -16.42
N PRO A 384 17.50 12.33 -16.93
CA PRO A 384 18.65 11.84 -16.17
C PRO A 384 18.83 12.70 -14.91
N ASP A 385 19.24 12.07 -13.82
CA ASP A 385 19.52 12.72 -12.53
C ASP A 385 18.33 13.49 -11.91
N PHE A 386 17.08 13.04 -12.18
CA PHE A 386 15.92 13.67 -11.56
C PHE A 386 15.98 13.46 -10.03
N PRO A 387 15.80 14.53 -9.22
CA PRO A 387 15.93 14.43 -7.77
C PRO A 387 14.95 13.41 -7.17
N SER A 388 15.46 12.48 -6.37
CA SER A 388 14.67 11.41 -5.74
C SER A 388 13.53 11.94 -4.86
N ASP A 389 13.72 13.12 -4.24
CA ASP A 389 12.71 13.81 -3.43
C ASP A 389 11.43 14.12 -4.20
N TRP A 390 11.58 14.44 -5.48
CA TRP A 390 10.52 14.89 -6.36
C TRP A 390 9.93 13.78 -7.23
N GLU A 391 10.60 12.64 -7.34
CA GLU A 391 10.18 11.55 -8.24
C GLU A 391 8.76 11.03 -7.93
N VAL A 392 8.43 10.92 -6.66
CA VAL A 392 7.12 10.48 -6.18
C VAL A 392 6.14 11.64 -6.07
N ALA A 393 6.63 12.81 -5.65
CA ALA A 393 5.77 13.96 -5.39
C ALA A 393 5.28 14.64 -6.67
N THR A 394 6.08 14.68 -7.73
CA THR A 394 5.76 15.39 -8.98
C THR A 394 4.47 14.87 -9.65
N PRO A 395 4.28 13.56 -9.88
CA PRO A 395 3.03 13.06 -10.44
C PRO A 395 1.80 13.40 -9.59
N LEU A 396 1.94 13.32 -8.27
CA LEU A 396 0.88 13.64 -7.31
C LEU A 396 0.52 15.12 -7.35
N ILE A 397 1.51 16.02 -7.33
CA ILE A 397 1.32 17.47 -7.35
C ILE A 397 0.68 17.90 -8.67
N VAL A 398 1.21 17.40 -9.81
CA VAL A 398 0.67 17.73 -11.14
C VAL A 398 -0.77 17.25 -11.27
N CYS A 399 -1.06 16.01 -10.87
CA CYS A 399 -2.42 15.47 -10.89
C CYS A 399 -3.36 16.31 -10.00
N ALA A 400 -2.94 16.65 -8.77
CA ALA A 400 -3.72 17.47 -7.86
C ALA A 400 -3.94 18.88 -8.39
N ALA A 401 -2.91 19.52 -8.95
CA ALA A 401 -3.01 20.86 -9.52
C ALA A 401 -4.03 20.88 -10.69
N VAL A 402 -3.92 19.97 -11.64
CA VAL A 402 -4.86 19.88 -12.77
C VAL A 402 -6.29 19.60 -12.29
N PHE A 403 -6.44 18.69 -11.32
CA PHE A 403 -7.76 18.36 -10.75
C PHE A 403 -8.41 19.56 -10.06
N ILE A 404 -7.66 20.30 -9.25
CA ILE A 404 -8.15 21.45 -8.49
C ILE A 404 -8.38 22.65 -9.43
N LEU A 405 -7.39 23.03 -10.22
CA LEU A 405 -7.48 24.17 -11.12
C LEU A 405 -8.56 23.98 -12.18
N GLY A 406 -8.69 22.78 -12.75
CA GLY A 406 -9.76 22.45 -13.69
C GLY A 406 -11.15 22.57 -13.04
N GLY A 407 -11.31 22.16 -11.79
CA GLY A 407 -12.53 22.36 -11.01
C GLY A 407 -12.84 23.83 -10.77
N LEU A 408 -11.83 24.65 -10.46
CA LEU A 408 -11.99 26.10 -10.31
C LEU A 408 -12.39 26.80 -11.62
N VAL A 409 -11.77 26.39 -12.74
CA VAL A 409 -12.16 26.88 -14.08
C VAL A 409 -13.61 26.52 -14.39
N ASN A 410 -14.03 25.27 -14.17
CA ASN A 410 -15.42 24.85 -14.38
C ASN A 410 -16.40 25.67 -13.53
N ARG A 411 -16.04 25.96 -12.27
CA ARG A 411 -16.81 26.84 -11.39
C ARG A 411 -16.93 28.26 -11.93
N ALA A 412 -15.81 28.83 -12.39
CA ALA A 412 -15.76 30.18 -12.98
C ALA A 412 -16.59 30.27 -14.28
N LEU A 413 -16.66 29.19 -15.06
CA LEU A 413 -17.46 29.08 -16.27
C LEU A 413 -18.95 28.78 -16.01
N GLY A 414 -19.37 28.70 -14.74
CA GLY A 414 -20.76 28.41 -14.36
C GLY A 414 -21.26 27.01 -14.78
N ARG A 415 -20.35 26.02 -14.93
CA ARG A 415 -20.78 24.67 -15.30
C ARG A 415 -21.56 24.00 -14.20
N ASP A 416 -22.69 23.41 -14.56
CA ASP A 416 -23.58 22.71 -13.63
C ASP A 416 -22.91 21.44 -13.06
N VAL A 417 -23.18 21.18 -11.80
CA VAL A 417 -22.80 19.93 -11.14
C VAL A 417 -23.89 18.89 -11.42
N ARG A 418 -23.50 17.67 -11.74
CA ARG A 418 -24.46 16.57 -11.95
C ARG A 418 -25.24 16.34 -10.63
N THR A 419 -26.55 16.19 -10.74
CA THR A 419 -27.45 15.99 -9.58
C THR A 419 -27.04 14.79 -8.73
N ASP A 420 -26.73 13.64 -9.38
CA ASP A 420 -26.30 12.42 -8.71
C ASP A 420 -24.99 12.62 -7.92
N ALA A 421 -24.06 13.40 -8.52
CA ALA A 421 -22.78 13.70 -7.88
C ALA A 421 -22.95 14.63 -6.68
N ASP A 422 -23.85 15.63 -6.76
CA ASP A 422 -24.11 16.55 -5.63
C ASP A 422 -24.83 15.82 -4.48
N ALA A 423 -25.78 14.94 -4.78
CA ALA A 423 -26.45 14.09 -3.80
C ALA A 423 -25.46 13.18 -3.05
N LEU A 424 -24.54 12.51 -3.79
CA LEU A 424 -23.48 11.70 -3.21
C LEU A 424 -22.57 12.53 -2.28
N LEU A 425 -22.11 13.68 -2.75
CA LEU A 425 -21.22 14.55 -2.00
C LEU A 425 -21.87 15.16 -0.76
N THR A 426 -23.16 15.46 -0.81
CA THR A 426 -23.93 15.98 0.34
C THR A 426 -24.03 14.91 1.42
N THR A 427 -24.31 13.65 1.05
CA THR A 427 -24.34 12.53 1.98
C THR A 427 -22.95 12.29 2.63
N LEU A 428 -21.87 12.40 1.85
CA LEU A 428 -20.50 12.21 2.35
C LEU A 428 -19.97 13.39 3.18
N ALA A 429 -20.64 14.53 3.19
CA ALA A 429 -20.21 15.68 3.98
C ALA A 429 -20.40 15.45 5.49
N GLU A 430 -21.38 14.63 5.88
CA GLU A 430 -21.75 14.38 7.27
C GLU A 430 -21.77 12.87 7.58
N PRO A 431 -20.60 12.19 7.55
CA PRO A 431 -20.55 10.74 7.73
C PRO A 431 -21.08 10.26 9.10
N ASP A 432 -20.94 11.07 10.13
CA ASP A 432 -21.36 10.73 11.51
C ASP A 432 -22.89 10.79 11.71
N ARG A 433 -23.62 11.58 10.91
CA ARG A 433 -25.08 11.58 10.94
C ARG A 433 -25.71 10.33 10.36
N VAL A 434 -24.96 9.64 9.51
CA VAL A 434 -25.41 8.38 8.90
C VAL A 434 -25.42 7.25 9.93
N ASP A 435 -24.46 7.25 10.86
CA ASP A 435 -24.35 6.23 11.90
C ASP A 435 -25.53 6.24 12.89
N VAL A 436 -26.21 7.38 13.06
CA VAL A 436 -27.35 7.56 13.97
C VAL A 436 -28.67 7.04 13.37
N LEU A 437 -28.74 6.87 12.06
CA LEU A 437 -29.97 6.49 11.34
C LEU A 437 -30.06 4.99 10.99
N THR A 438 -29.04 4.20 11.32
CA THR A 438 -29.07 2.73 11.18
C THR A 438 -29.28 2.09 12.55
N PRO A 439 -30.44 1.43 12.80
CA PRO A 439 -30.65 0.67 14.03
C PRO A 439 -29.71 -0.53 14.15
#